data_d3c4c6d478ce00a72af60ced39422d98
#
_entry.id   d3c4c6d478ce00a72af60ced39422d98
#
_cell.length_a   1.000
_cell.length_b   1.000
_cell.length_c   1.000
_cell.angle_alpha   90.00
_cell.angle_beta   90.00
_cell.angle_gamma   90.00
#
_symmetry.space_group_name_H-M   'P 1'
#
loop_
_entity.id
_entity.type
_entity.pdbx_description
1 polymer ?
#
loop_
_entity_poly.entity_id
_entity_poly.type
_entity_poly.pdbx_seq_one_letter_code
_entity_poly.pdbx_strand_id
1 'polypeptide(L)'
;VNAGDGSNQHPSQTMLDLYSIYKTQGTLENLNIYMVGDLKYGRTVHSLLMAMRHFNPTFHFIAPDELKMPEEYKLYCREHGIKYVEHTEFDEDIIAEADILYMTRVQRERFTDLMEYERVKDVYILKNDMLKNTRDNLRILHPLPRVNEIAYDVDENPKAYYFQQAQNGLYARQAILCDVLGITLDDVIEDGKKY
;
A
#
# COMPACT_ATOMS: atom_id res chain seq x y z
N VAL A 1 -15.64 -10.40 11.81
CA VAL A 1 -14.72 -9.49 11.12
C VAL A 1 -13.41 -10.22 10.88
N ASN A 2 -12.95 -10.29 9.63
CA ASN A 2 -11.65 -10.87 9.29
C ASN A 2 -10.58 -9.76 9.29
N ALA A 3 -9.67 -9.79 10.27
CA ALA A 3 -8.55 -8.85 10.38
C ALA A 3 -7.27 -9.34 9.67
N GLY A 4 -7.31 -10.55 9.13
CA GLY A 4 -6.23 -11.22 8.39
C GLY A 4 -6.28 -12.72 8.58
N ASP A 5 -6.02 -13.47 7.50
CA ASP A 5 -6.13 -14.93 7.44
C ASP A 5 -4.78 -15.60 7.08
N GLY A 6 -3.76 -15.26 7.84
CA GLY A 6 -2.42 -15.82 7.66
C GLY A 6 -1.68 -15.23 6.47
N SER A 7 -1.39 -16.03 5.45
CA SER A 7 -0.65 -15.61 4.25
C SER A 7 -1.52 -15.05 3.12
N ASN A 8 -2.86 -15.21 3.18
CA ASN A 8 -3.73 -14.91 2.05
C ASN A 8 -4.11 -13.44 1.97
N GLN A 9 -5.01 -12.97 2.84
CA GLN A 9 -5.59 -11.64 2.72
C GLN A 9 -5.49 -10.82 4.01
N HIS A 10 -5.60 -9.49 3.85
CA HIS A 10 -5.63 -8.56 4.96
C HIS A 10 -6.74 -7.51 4.78
N PRO A 11 -8.03 -7.91 4.92
CA PRO A 11 -9.15 -7.03 4.59
C PRO A 11 -9.17 -5.71 5.35
N SER A 12 -8.89 -5.73 6.65
CA SER A 12 -8.85 -4.50 7.45
C SER A 12 -7.71 -3.55 7.05
N GLN A 13 -6.58 -4.08 6.55
CA GLN A 13 -5.52 -3.25 5.98
C GLN A 13 -5.97 -2.66 4.64
N THR A 14 -6.62 -3.45 3.80
CA THR A 14 -7.16 -2.97 2.52
C THR A 14 -8.13 -1.80 2.71
N MET A 15 -9.03 -1.89 3.69
CA MET A 15 -10.00 -0.81 3.96
C MET A 15 -9.32 0.48 4.40
N LEU A 16 -8.32 0.39 5.29
CA LEU A 16 -7.58 1.59 5.71
C LEU A 16 -6.70 2.16 4.60
N ASP A 17 -6.17 1.33 3.71
CA ASP A 17 -5.40 1.75 2.55
C ASP A 17 -6.29 2.49 1.55
N LEU A 18 -7.45 1.93 1.19
CA LEU A 18 -8.44 2.61 0.35
C LEU A 18 -8.89 3.94 0.96
N TYR A 19 -9.18 3.98 2.25
CA TYR A 19 -9.53 5.22 2.94
C TYR A 19 -8.40 6.25 2.90
N SER A 20 -7.15 5.81 3.10
CA SER A 20 -5.97 6.69 3.06
C SER A 20 -5.74 7.23 1.66
N ILE A 21 -5.89 6.41 0.63
CA ILE A 21 -5.81 6.83 -0.78
C ILE A 21 -6.91 7.85 -1.08
N TYR A 22 -8.17 7.52 -0.78
CA TYR A 22 -9.30 8.43 -1.02
C TYR A 22 -9.14 9.76 -0.28
N LYS A 23 -8.73 9.72 0.99
CA LYS A 23 -8.53 10.93 1.81
C LYS A 23 -7.45 11.86 1.26
N THR A 24 -6.42 11.30 0.63
CA THR A 24 -5.28 12.07 0.11
C THR A 24 -5.41 12.48 -1.35
N GLN A 25 -6.09 11.68 -2.17
CA GLN A 25 -6.26 11.93 -3.60
C GLN A 25 -7.63 12.53 -3.95
N GLY A 26 -8.61 12.47 -3.05
CA GLY A 26 -10.00 12.88 -3.31
C GLY A 26 -10.78 11.91 -4.21
N THR A 27 -10.12 10.88 -4.73
CA THR A 27 -10.68 9.86 -5.61
C THR A 27 -9.92 8.55 -5.44
N LEU A 28 -10.52 7.44 -5.90
CA LEU A 28 -9.84 6.17 -6.12
C LEU A 28 -9.64 5.88 -7.62
N GLU A 29 -10.25 6.68 -8.48
CA GLU A 29 -10.32 6.43 -9.93
C GLU A 29 -9.04 6.87 -10.66
N ASN A 30 -8.59 6.03 -11.60
CA ASN A 30 -7.54 6.34 -12.59
C ASN A 30 -6.18 6.72 -11.98
N LEU A 31 -5.84 6.18 -10.80
CA LEU A 31 -4.58 6.48 -10.11
C LEU A 31 -3.42 5.63 -10.65
N ASN A 32 -2.23 6.21 -10.67
CA ASN A 32 -0.96 5.53 -10.88
C ASN A 32 -0.43 5.05 -9.52
N ILE A 33 -0.49 3.75 -9.28
CA ILE A 33 -0.12 3.13 -8.00
C ILE A 33 1.15 2.32 -8.17
N TYR A 34 2.21 2.75 -7.51
CA TYR A 34 3.52 2.12 -7.52
C TYR A 34 3.69 1.25 -6.29
N MET A 35 3.84 -0.05 -6.48
CA MET A 35 4.06 -1.02 -5.41
C MET A 35 5.52 -1.46 -5.44
N VAL A 36 6.24 -1.27 -4.33
CA VAL A 36 7.69 -1.42 -4.28
C VAL A 36 8.11 -2.39 -3.18
N GLY A 37 9.02 -3.30 -3.50
CA GLY A 37 9.69 -4.18 -2.57
C GLY A 37 9.26 -5.64 -2.66
N ASP A 38 8.73 -6.23 -1.59
CA ASP A 38 8.29 -7.63 -1.57
C ASP A 38 6.86 -7.76 -2.13
N LEU A 39 6.76 -7.95 -3.43
CA LEU A 39 5.48 -8.16 -4.11
C LEU A 39 5.09 -9.64 -4.19
N LYS A 40 6.03 -10.54 -3.88
CA LYS A 40 5.80 -11.99 -3.93
C LYS A 40 5.03 -12.50 -2.70
N TYR A 41 5.42 -12.05 -1.52
CA TYR A 41 4.84 -12.50 -0.25
C TYR A 41 3.96 -11.44 0.42
N GLY A 42 3.88 -10.24 -0.18
CA GLY A 42 3.18 -9.08 0.35
C GLY A 42 1.66 -9.19 0.23
N ARG A 43 0.98 -9.86 1.16
CA ARG A 43 -0.49 -9.99 1.15
C ARG A 43 -1.23 -8.64 1.12
N THR A 44 -0.63 -7.57 1.62
CA THR A 44 -1.23 -6.22 1.61
C THR A 44 -1.32 -5.66 0.19
N VAL A 45 -0.26 -5.81 -0.62
CA VAL A 45 -0.27 -5.38 -2.02
C VAL A 45 -1.20 -6.24 -2.87
N HIS A 46 -1.30 -7.55 -2.61
CA HIS A 46 -2.25 -8.43 -3.30
C HIS A 46 -3.70 -8.03 -3.02
N SER A 47 -4.02 -7.80 -1.75
CA SER A 47 -5.37 -7.40 -1.35
C SER A 47 -5.75 -6.02 -1.89
N LEU A 48 -4.81 -5.05 -1.87
CA LEU A 48 -5.02 -3.73 -2.43
C LEU A 48 -5.24 -3.78 -3.95
N LEU A 49 -4.42 -4.56 -4.68
CA LEU A 49 -4.58 -4.77 -6.11
C LEU A 49 -6.00 -5.26 -6.46
N MET A 50 -6.46 -6.30 -5.74
CA MET A 50 -7.80 -6.87 -5.98
C MET A 50 -8.92 -5.87 -5.65
N ALA A 51 -8.77 -5.07 -4.59
CA ALA A 51 -9.77 -4.08 -4.19
C ALA A 51 -9.84 -2.90 -5.20
N MET A 52 -8.71 -2.49 -5.74
CA MET A 52 -8.64 -1.37 -6.68
C MET A 52 -9.20 -1.68 -8.08
N ARG A 53 -9.51 -2.93 -8.41
CA ARG A 53 -9.99 -3.34 -9.74
C ARG A 53 -11.17 -2.52 -10.28
N HIS A 54 -12.01 -2.02 -9.39
CA HIS A 54 -13.23 -1.28 -9.75
C HIS A 54 -12.96 0.20 -10.09
N PHE A 55 -11.73 0.67 -9.90
CA PHE A 55 -11.36 2.07 -9.98
C PHE A 55 -10.37 2.39 -11.12
N ASN A 56 -10.23 1.46 -12.08
CA ASN A 56 -9.39 1.64 -13.28
C ASN A 56 -7.96 2.15 -12.98
N PRO A 57 -7.20 1.54 -12.06
CA PRO A 57 -5.84 1.94 -11.74
C PRO A 57 -4.87 1.57 -12.85
N THR A 58 -3.69 2.20 -12.84
CA THR A 58 -2.49 1.70 -13.49
C THR A 58 -1.48 1.30 -12.42
N PHE A 59 -1.12 0.03 -12.35
CA PHE A 59 -0.12 -0.44 -11.40
C PHE A 59 1.29 -0.43 -11.99
N HIS A 60 2.25 -0.03 -11.17
CA HIS A 60 3.68 -0.19 -11.43
C HIS A 60 4.26 -1.10 -10.37
N PHE A 61 4.71 -2.28 -10.77
CA PHE A 61 5.32 -3.28 -9.90
C PHE A 61 6.83 -3.14 -9.93
N ILE A 62 7.42 -2.70 -8.83
CA ILE A 62 8.86 -2.47 -8.70
C ILE A 62 9.41 -3.49 -7.71
N ALA A 63 10.08 -4.51 -8.21
CA ALA A 63 10.62 -5.59 -7.40
C ALA A 63 11.83 -6.26 -8.06
N PRO A 64 12.82 -6.75 -7.28
CA PRO A 64 13.88 -7.61 -7.82
C PRO A 64 13.27 -8.93 -8.31
N ASP A 65 13.99 -9.65 -9.13
CA ASP A 65 13.49 -10.86 -9.80
C ASP A 65 12.93 -11.89 -8.81
N GLU A 66 13.54 -12.03 -7.65
CA GLU A 66 13.16 -12.97 -6.59
C GLU A 66 11.84 -12.61 -5.90
N LEU A 67 11.44 -11.33 -5.93
CA LEU A 67 10.29 -10.78 -5.19
C LEU A 67 9.21 -10.19 -6.11
N LYS A 68 9.23 -10.48 -7.40
CA LYS A 68 8.24 -10.03 -8.38
C LYS A 68 6.82 -10.47 -8.01
N MET A 69 5.86 -9.67 -8.48
CA MET A 69 4.44 -9.99 -8.38
C MET A 69 4.17 -11.38 -8.98
N PRO A 70 3.53 -12.31 -8.25
CA PRO A 70 3.21 -13.64 -8.75
C PRO A 70 2.34 -13.60 -10.01
N GLU A 71 2.54 -14.58 -10.89
CA GLU A 71 1.86 -14.63 -12.19
C GLU A 71 0.33 -14.68 -12.06
N GLU A 72 -0.19 -15.27 -10.99
CA GLU A 72 -1.63 -15.32 -10.71
C GLU A 72 -2.25 -13.91 -10.59
N TYR A 73 -1.57 -12.95 -9.96
CA TYR A 73 -2.06 -11.56 -9.85
C TYR A 73 -1.90 -10.78 -11.16
N LYS A 74 -0.87 -11.10 -11.95
CA LYS A 74 -0.71 -10.53 -13.29
C LYS A 74 -1.78 -11.07 -14.26
N LEU A 75 -2.11 -12.34 -14.13
CA LEU A 75 -3.24 -12.94 -14.86
C LEU A 75 -4.55 -12.26 -14.46
N TYR A 76 -4.77 -12.10 -13.15
CA TYR A 76 -5.93 -11.36 -12.64
C TYR A 76 -6.05 -9.95 -13.24
N CYS A 77 -4.94 -9.20 -13.32
CA CYS A 77 -4.93 -7.90 -13.96
C CYS A 77 -5.37 -7.98 -15.44
N ARG A 78 -4.82 -8.93 -16.20
CA ARG A 78 -5.18 -9.12 -17.61
C ARG A 78 -6.67 -9.48 -17.80
N GLU A 79 -7.18 -10.38 -16.98
CA GLU A 79 -8.58 -10.82 -17.03
C GLU A 79 -9.58 -9.70 -16.69
N HIS A 80 -9.17 -8.75 -15.86
CA HIS A 80 -10.01 -7.61 -15.44
C HIS A 80 -9.68 -6.29 -16.14
N GLY A 81 -8.82 -6.33 -17.18
CA GLY A 81 -8.46 -5.14 -17.95
C GLY A 81 -7.64 -4.10 -17.17
N ILE A 82 -7.02 -4.50 -16.07
CA ILE A 82 -6.18 -3.63 -15.25
C ILE A 82 -4.81 -3.47 -15.90
N LYS A 83 -4.39 -2.23 -16.11
CA LYS A 83 -3.07 -1.93 -16.67
C LYS A 83 -1.98 -2.12 -15.63
N TYR A 84 -0.86 -2.72 -16.03
CA TYR A 84 0.33 -2.80 -15.18
C TYR A 84 1.62 -2.75 -15.99
N VAL A 85 2.68 -2.27 -15.34
CA VAL A 85 4.06 -2.23 -15.84
C VAL A 85 4.96 -2.83 -14.77
N GLU A 86 5.97 -3.61 -15.19
CA GLU A 86 6.96 -4.19 -14.28
C GLU A 86 8.30 -3.45 -14.42
N HIS A 87 8.95 -3.16 -13.29
CA HIS A 87 10.27 -2.55 -13.20
C HIS A 87 11.16 -3.39 -12.26
N THR A 88 12.43 -3.47 -12.58
CA THR A 88 13.46 -4.08 -11.72
C THR A 88 14.36 -3.04 -11.07
N GLU A 89 14.30 -1.80 -11.53
CA GLU A 89 15.05 -0.67 -10.98
C GLU A 89 14.10 0.22 -10.17
N PHE A 90 14.65 0.92 -9.18
CA PHE A 90 13.93 1.85 -8.34
C PHE A 90 14.71 3.16 -8.24
N ASP A 91 14.30 4.13 -9.03
CA ASP A 91 14.93 5.44 -9.13
C ASP A 91 13.89 6.57 -9.22
N GLU A 92 14.37 7.82 -9.22
CA GLU A 92 13.52 9.01 -9.23
C GLU A 92 12.71 9.17 -10.51
N ASP A 93 13.24 8.73 -11.65
CA ASP A 93 12.55 8.85 -12.94
C ASP A 93 11.36 7.89 -13.04
N ILE A 94 11.53 6.68 -12.52
CA ILE A 94 10.46 5.67 -12.50
C ILE A 94 9.28 6.14 -11.67
N ILE A 95 9.51 6.76 -10.50
CA ILE A 95 8.44 7.16 -9.58
C ILE A 95 7.89 8.57 -9.83
N ALA A 96 8.41 9.29 -10.84
CA ALA A 96 8.05 10.70 -11.11
C ALA A 96 6.53 10.90 -11.27
N GLU A 97 5.84 9.96 -11.90
CA GLU A 97 4.41 10.04 -12.23
C GLU A 97 3.49 9.33 -11.21
N ALA A 98 4.03 8.93 -10.07
CA ALA A 98 3.25 8.22 -9.04
C ALA A 98 2.25 9.16 -8.34
N ASP A 99 1.01 8.69 -8.20
CA ASP A 99 0.02 9.28 -7.29
C ASP A 99 0.14 8.64 -5.90
N ILE A 100 0.37 7.32 -5.87
CA ILE A 100 0.62 6.54 -4.65
C ILE A 100 1.90 5.72 -4.82
N LEU A 101 2.79 5.84 -3.85
CA LEU A 101 3.97 5.00 -3.70
C LEU A 101 3.77 4.10 -2.48
N TYR A 102 3.45 2.83 -2.70
CA TYR A 102 3.20 1.85 -1.66
C TYR A 102 4.46 1.02 -1.42
N MET A 103 5.18 1.34 -0.34
CA MET A 103 6.41 0.65 0.04
C MET A 103 6.11 -0.58 0.89
N THR A 104 6.86 -1.65 0.70
CA THR A 104 6.79 -2.86 1.52
C THR A 104 8.16 -3.25 2.01
N ARG A 105 8.24 -3.82 3.22
CA ARG A 105 9.48 -4.41 3.70
C ARG A 105 9.68 -5.83 3.13
N VAL A 106 10.93 -6.22 2.95
CA VAL A 106 11.28 -7.60 2.66
C VAL A 106 11.18 -8.42 3.94
N GLN A 107 10.30 -9.43 3.95
CA GLN A 107 9.98 -10.22 5.13
C GLN A 107 10.96 -11.37 5.31
N ARG A 108 11.95 -11.21 6.21
CA ARG A 108 12.98 -12.25 6.50
C ARG A 108 12.36 -13.61 6.82
N GLU A 109 11.24 -13.61 7.52
CA GLU A 109 10.52 -14.81 7.97
C GLU A 109 9.93 -15.65 6.81
N ARG A 110 9.97 -15.15 5.59
CA ARG A 110 9.50 -15.83 4.37
C ARG A 110 10.60 -16.56 3.59
N PHE A 111 11.86 -16.29 3.94
CA PHE A 111 13.00 -16.90 3.26
C PHE A 111 13.47 -18.13 4.01
N THR A 112 13.62 -19.25 3.30
CA THR A 112 14.26 -20.46 3.79
C THR A 112 15.80 -20.37 3.70
N ASP A 113 16.30 -19.63 2.70
CA ASP A 113 17.71 -19.31 2.53
C ASP A 113 18.01 -17.87 2.98
N LEU A 114 18.83 -17.75 4.03
CA LEU A 114 19.26 -16.45 4.54
C LEU A 114 20.16 -15.68 3.57
N MET A 115 20.88 -16.35 2.69
CA MET A 115 21.72 -15.69 1.67
C MET A 115 20.87 -15.03 0.58
N GLU A 116 19.73 -15.63 0.25
CA GLU A 116 18.75 -15.00 -0.66
C GLU A 116 18.17 -13.73 -0.03
N TYR A 117 17.77 -13.80 1.23
CA TYR A 117 17.30 -12.62 1.97
C TYR A 117 18.35 -11.51 2.03
N GLU A 118 19.61 -11.83 2.37
CA GLU A 118 20.68 -10.83 2.45
C GLU A 118 20.94 -10.10 1.12
N ARG A 119 20.68 -10.75 -0.02
CA ARG A 119 20.82 -10.12 -1.35
C ARG A 119 19.72 -9.10 -1.66
N VAL A 120 18.52 -9.27 -1.11
CA VAL A 120 17.35 -8.47 -1.50
C VAL A 120 16.84 -7.52 -0.41
N LYS A 121 17.27 -7.68 0.84
CA LYS A 121 16.73 -6.93 2.00
C LYS A 121 16.87 -5.40 1.89
N ASP A 122 17.93 -4.91 1.23
CA ASP A 122 18.26 -3.50 1.10
C ASP A 122 18.33 -3.05 -0.38
N VAL A 123 17.73 -3.81 -1.30
CA VAL A 123 17.78 -3.50 -2.74
C VAL A 123 17.08 -2.18 -3.05
N TYR A 124 15.96 -1.90 -2.37
CA TYR A 124 15.21 -0.68 -2.58
C TYR A 124 15.08 0.11 -1.28
N ILE A 125 15.71 1.27 -1.26
CA ILE A 125 15.62 2.22 -0.14
C ILE A 125 15.13 3.54 -0.70
N LEU A 126 13.92 3.94 -0.30
CA LEU A 126 13.40 5.26 -0.63
C LEU A 126 14.14 6.33 0.18
N LYS A 127 14.70 7.30 -0.52
CA LYS A 127 15.41 8.46 0.04
C LYS A 127 14.69 9.74 -0.31
N ASN A 128 14.88 10.76 0.50
CA ASN A 128 14.21 12.04 0.33
C ASN A 128 14.59 12.77 -0.98
N ASP A 129 15.80 12.58 -1.47
CA ASP A 129 16.26 13.17 -2.74
C ASP A 129 15.53 12.63 -3.97
N MET A 130 15.06 11.38 -3.93
CA MET A 130 14.26 10.76 -5.01
C MET A 130 12.88 11.40 -5.17
N LEU A 131 12.42 12.18 -4.19
CA LEU A 131 11.08 12.76 -4.18
C LEU A 131 11.00 14.17 -4.79
N LYS A 132 12.12 14.75 -5.21
CA LYS A 132 12.21 16.15 -5.67
C LYS A 132 11.38 16.40 -6.93
N ASN A 133 11.41 15.47 -7.88
CA ASN A 133 10.76 15.61 -9.19
C ASN A 133 9.44 14.84 -9.30
N THR A 134 8.93 14.32 -8.20
CA THR A 134 7.65 13.61 -8.17
C THR A 134 6.47 14.57 -8.08
N ARG A 135 5.28 14.11 -8.46
CA ARG A 135 4.04 14.89 -8.40
C ARG A 135 3.78 15.46 -7.00
N ASP A 136 3.13 16.61 -6.92
CA ASP A 136 2.78 17.26 -5.64
C ASP A 136 1.74 16.46 -4.85
N ASN A 137 0.85 15.76 -5.54
CA ASN A 137 -0.16 14.91 -4.94
C ASN A 137 0.37 13.55 -4.49
N LEU A 138 1.61 13.18 -4.83
CA LEU A 138 2.19 11.90 -4.39
C LEU A 138 2.01 11.71 -2.88
N ARG A 139 1.57 10.50 -2.49
CA ARG A 139 1.59 10.07 -1.09
C ARG A 139 2.28 8.72 -0.96
N ILE A 140 3.16 8.65 0.03
CA ILE A 140 3.93 7.46 0.36
C ILE A 140 3.19 6.70 1.45
N LEU A 141 2.83 5.47 1.16
CA LEU A 141 2.14 4.55 2.05
C LEU A 141 3.06 3.37 2.42
N HIS A 142 2.84 2.82 3.60
CA HIS A 142 3.54 1.63 4.09
C HIS A 142 2.69 0.95 5.18
N PRO A 143 2.47 -0.37 5.13
CA PRO A 143 1.62 -1.06 6.12
C PRO A 143 2.25 -1.15 7.51
N LEU A 144 3.53 -0.76 7.66
CA LEU A 144 4.33 -0.83 8.89
C LEU A 144 4.38 -2.25 9.54
N PRO A 145 5.39 -2.57 10.35
CA PRO A 145 6.56 -1.74 10.65
C PRO A 145 7.56 -1.71 9.49
N ARG A 146 8.25 -0.59 9.31
CA ARG A 146 9.37 -0.50 8.38
C ARG A 146 10.69 -0.90 9.06
N VAL A 147 11.70 -1.22 8.25
CA VAL A 147 13.09 -1.45 8.67
C VAL A 147 14.00 -0.43 7.96
N ASN A 148 14.54 -0.77 6.78
CA ASN A 148 15.48 0.08 6.05
C ASN A 148 14.92 0.60 4.71
N GLU A 149 13.77 0.10 4.26
CA GLU A 149 13.19 0.37 2.94
C GLU A 149 12.72 1.82 2.75
N ILE A 150 12.58 2.57 3.83
CA ILE A 150 12.35 4.02 3.81
C ILE A 150 13.37 4.66 4.74
N ALA A 151 14.21 5.53 4.21
CA ALA A 151 15.19 6.28 4.99
C ALA A 151 14.50 7.27 5.96
N TYR A 152 15.14 7.54 7.11
CA TYR A 152 14.55 8.39 8.14
C TYR A 152 14.34 9.85 7.72
N ASP A 153 15.12 10.34 6.74
CA ASP A 153 14.98 11.70 6.20
C ASP A 153 13.68 11.90 5.40
N VAL A 154 13.00 10.82 5.02
CA VAL A 154 11.69 10.85 4.36
C VAL A 154 10.57 11.19 5.35
N ASP A 155 10.75 10.94 6.65
CA ASP A 155 9.70 11.17 7.66
C ASP A 155 9.24 12.63 7.75
N GLU A 156 10.14 13.57 7.49
CA GLU A 156 9.84 15.00 7.48
C GLU A 156 9.29 15.50 6.12
N ASN A 157 9.23 14.63 5.11
CA ASN A 157 8.72 15.01 3.80
C ASN A 157 7.17 15.08 3.85
N PRO A 158 6.53 16.14 3.33
CA PRO A 158 5.08 16.29 3.33
C PRO A 158 4.35 15.21 2.50
N LYS A 159 5.07 14.46 1.66
CA LYS A 159 4.54 13.32 0.90
C LYS A 159 4.48 12.03 1.72
N ALA A 160 5.22 11.93 2.85
CA ALA A 160 5.16 10.81 3.77
C ALA A 160 3.79 10.76 4.46
N TYR A 161 3.05 9.65 4.29
CA TYR A 161 1.71 9.51 4.84
C TYR A 161 1.50 8.21 5.65
N TYR A 162 2.51 7.39 5.78
CA TYR A 162 2.41 6.06 6.40
C TYR A 162 2.07 6.09 7.90
N PHE A 163 2.43 7.14 8.64
CA PHE A 163 2.00 7.29 10.04
C PHE A 163 0.53 7.66 10.15
N GLN A 164 0.05 8.59 9.32
CA GLN A 164 -1.37 8.93 9.20
C GLN A 164 -2.20 7.76 8.67
N GLN A 165 -1.65 6.99 7.72
CA GLN A 165 -2.25 5.74 7.26
C GLN A 165 -2.45 4.77 8.43
N ALA A 166 -1.46 4.58 9.29
CA ALA A 166 -1.59 3.73 10.48
C ALA A 166 -2.70 4.22 11.42
N GLN A 167 -2.79 5.54 11.64
CA GLN A 167 -3.88 6.16 12.43
C GLN A 167 -5.26 5.95 11.77
N ASN A 168 -5.34 6.03 10.44
CA ASN A 168 -6.57 5.75 9.70
C ASN A 168 -7.07 4.32 9.93
N GLY A 169 -6.19 3.42 10.35
CA GLY A 169 -6.55 2.05 10.75
C GLY A 169 -7.50 2.00 11.95
N LEU A 170 -7.42 2.96 12.87
CA LEU A 170 -8.39 3.08 13.97
C LEU A 170 -9.78 3.39 13.40
N TYR A 171 -9.90 4.42 12.58
CA TYR A 171 -11.17 4.86 12.01
C TYR A 171 -11.80 3.80 11.10
N ALA A 172 -11.01 3.16 10.24
CA ALA A 172 -11.50 2.09 9.37
C ALA A 172 -12.05 0.91 10.17
N ARG A 173 -11.37 0.50 11.26
CA ARG A 173 -11.84 -0.60 12.13
C ARG A 173 -13.07 -0.22 12.92
N GLN A 174 -13.17 1.01 13.42
CA GLN A 174 -14.39 1.52 14.06
C GLN A 174 -15.57 1.51 13.10
N ALA A 175 -15.39 1.99 11.86
CA ALA A 175 -16.42 1.97 10.82
C ALA A 175 -16.90 0.55 10.51
N ILE A 176 -15.98 -0.40 10.36
CA ILE A 176 -16.31 -1.82 10.15
C ILE A 176 -17.15 -2.38 11.32
N LEU A 177 -16.79 -2.04 12.55
CA LEU A 177 -17.55 -2.50 13.72
C LEU A 177 -18.93 -1.88 13.78
N CYS A 178 -19.06 -0.58 13.50
CA CYS A 178 -20.36 0.10 13.42
C CYS A 178 -21.25 -0.54 12.34
N ASP A 179 -20.72 -0.79 11.15
CA ASP A 179 -21.46 -1.43 10.05
C ASP A 179 -21.96 -2.83 10.45
N VAL A 180 -21.08 -3.67 11.01
CA VAL A 180 -21.45 -5.03 11.48
C VAL A 180 -22.50 -5.02 12.58
N LEU A 181 -22.50 -4.00 13.43
CA LEU A 181 -23.46 -3.85 14.53
C LEU A 181 -24.73 -3.12 14.12
N GLY A 182 -24.84 -2.67 12.88
CA GLY A 182 -25.98 -1.88 12.39
C GLY A 182 -26.06 -0.47 13.00
N ILE A 183 -24.94 0.07 13.49
CA ILE A 183 -24.86 1.41 14.06
C ILE A 183 -24.69 2.40 12.90
N THR A 184 -25.59 3.35 12.81
CA THR A 184 -25.57 4.39 11.78
C THR A 184 -24.80 5.63 12.21
N LEU A 185 -24.49 6.53 11.30
CA LEU A 185 -23.86 7.81 11.61
C LEU A 185 -24.77 8.68 12.50
N ASP A 186 -26.09 8.60 12.29
CA ASP A 186 -27.08 9.34 13.08
C ASP A 186 -27.09 8.89 14.54
N ASP A 187 -26.98 7.58 14.80
CA ASP A 187 -26.88 7.04 16.17
C ASP A 187 -25.65 7.61 16.89
N VAL A 188 -24.49 7.67 16.20
CA VAL A 188 -23.23 8.21 16.75
C VAL A 188 -23.35 9.71 17.05
N ILE A 189 -24.01 10.47 16.16
CA ILE A 189 -24.21 11.93 16.34
C ILE A 189 -25.16 12.21 17.49
N GLU A 190 -26.25 11.45 17.67
CA GLU A 190 -27.20 11.62 18.74
C GLU A 190 -26.56 11.35 20.10
N ASP A 191 -25.76 10.29 20.23
CA ASP A 191 -25.08 9.99 21.50
C ASP A 191 -23.99 11.03 21.82
N GLY A 192 -23.28 11.56 20.81
CA GLY A 192 -22.30 12.64 20.99
C GLY A 192 -22.88 13.97 21.45
N LYS A 193 -24.18 14.19 21.28
CA LYS A 193 -24.88 15.38 21.81
C LYS A 193 -25.33 15.22 23.26
N LYS A 194 -25.24 14.03 23.85
CA LYS A 194 -25.65 13.75 25.24
C LYS A 194 -24.52 13.91 26.26
N TYR A 195 -23.29 14.16 25.82
CA TYR A 195 -22.06 14.38 26.60
C TYR A 195 -21.41 15.71 26.19
#